data_f508d96d6a6352d73f157812d56877cb
#
_entry.id   f508d96d6a6352d73f157812d56877cb
#
_cell.length_a   1.000
_cell.length_b   1.000
_cell.length_c   1.000
_cell.angle_alpha   90.00
_cell.angle_beta   90.00
_cell.angle_gamma   90.00
#
_symmetry.space_group_name_H-M   'P 1'
#
loop_
_entity.id
_entity.type
_entity.pdbx_description
1 polymer ?
#
loop_
_entity_poly.entity_id
_entity_poly.type
_entity_poly.pdbx_seq_one_letter_code
_entity_poly.pdbx_strand_id
1 'polypeptide(L)'
;MVGRGFTTRQVHERPRAGAAGTGGAAAPTARATPIYLTAGFEFDEYDAAAAHFGEGQGYAYTRIGNPTIEAVEHTLAALEGGSQALLLASGQAATSVALLSLLEAGQHVVSSTHIYEGSRGLLRDNLARLGVTTTFVDDIDDLDAWEQAIVPTTRVLFAESISNAANRLIDIPALASLAHRHGIPLVVDNTFATPYLVRPLELGADVVVHSTSKFLAGHGSVLGGAIVDSGRFDAARDGALFPHLTAPGRGRGGVATPSIAERTGGDARIAYARESVAPRFGPTPSPLNAFLIGQGIETLSLRVDRQSANALAVAQWLDDRPEIASVDYAGLASHRDHALALRDLPDGFGSVFTFTVRGGADAARRLVESLEVFTHMTHLGDVRSLVLHPASTSHALLTDDERSAVGVEPGTLRISIGIEDVADLIDDLTQAIAVATEVPVAVVA
;
A
#
# COMPACT_ATOMS: atom_id res chain seq x y z
N MET A 1 -21.69 -8.88 0.53
CA MET A 1 -21.72 -9.80 -0.65
C MET A 1 -20.81 -11.05 -0.47
N VAL A 2 -20.90 -11.67 0.67
CA VAL A 2 -20.12 -12.89 1.00
C VAL A 2 -20.33 -13.98 -0.08
N GLY A 3 -19.26 -14.64 -0.52
CA GLY A 3 -19.29 -15.71 -1.53
C GLY A 3 -19.32 -15.26 -3.00
N ARG A 4 -19.23 -13.95 -3.27
CA ARG A 4 -19.08 -13.44 -4.64
C ARG A 4 -17.61 -13.25 -5.02
N GLY A 5 -17.29 -13.51 -6.29
CA GLY A 5 -15.93 -13.29 -6.84
C GLY A 5 -15.48 -11.83 -6.75
N PHE A 6 -14.17 -11.61 -6.83
CA PHE A 6 -13.53 -10.30 -6.69
C PHE A 6 -14.14 -9.24 -7.62
N THR A 7 -14.20 -9.52 -8.92
CA THR A 7 -14.74 -8.60 -9.95
C THR A 7 -16.19 -8.16 -9.66
N THR A 8 -17.02 -9.08 -9.13
CA THR A 8 -18.38 -8.72 -8.72
C THR A 8 -18.36 -7.80 -7.49
N ARG A 9 -17.51 -8.08 -6.52
CA ARG A 9 -17.39 -7.26 -5.31
C ARG A 9 -16.87 -5.86 -5.63
N GLN A 10 -15.85 -5.72 -6.47
CA GLN A 10 -15.26 -4.41 -6.80
C GLN A 10 -16.26 -3.42 -7.41
N VAL A 11 -17.30 -3.89 -8.10
CA VAL A 11 -18.33 -3.03 -8.74
C VAL A 11 -19.64 -2.93 -7.96
N HIS A 12 -19.85 -3.76 -6.92
CA HIS A 12 -21.10 -3.83 -6.19
C HIS A 12 -20.97 -3.62 -4.67
N GLU A 13 -19.77 -3.80 -4.09
CA GLU A 13 -19.54 -3.67 -2.65
C GLU A 13 -19.41 -2.20 -2.27
N ARG A 14 -20.54 -1.58 -1.98
CA ARG A 14 -20.63 -0.22 -1.48
C ARG A 14 -21.90 -0.04 -0.63
N PRO A 15 -21.89 0.85 0.35
CA PRO A 15 -23.10 1.24 1.07
C PRO A 15 -24.14 1.76 0.08
N ARG A 16 -25.38 1.35 0.23
CA ARG A 16 -26.48 1.98 -0.52
C ARG A 16 -26.68 3.39 0.02
N ALA A 17 -26.51 4.40 -0.81
CA ALA A 17 -26.86 5.77 -0.48
C ALA A 17 -28.33 5.80 -0.04
N GLY A 18 -28.62 6.20 1.18
CA GLY A 18 -29.97 6.19 1.77
C GLY A 18 -30.10 5.39 3.08
N ALA A 19 -29.07 4.65 3.50
CA ALA A 19 -29.08 3.94 4.78
C ALA A 19 -28.79 4.85 6.00
N ALA A 20 -28.27 6.05 5.80
CA ALA A 20 -28.07 7.03 6.89
C ALA A 20 -29.37 7.83 7.04
N GLY A 21 -30.09 7.54 8.14
CA GLY A 21 -31.38 8.05 8.54
C GLY A 21 -31.71 9.53 8.22
N THR A 22 -32.51 9.72 7.20
CA THR A 22 -33.36 10.86 7.11
C THR A 22 -34.79 10.35 7.21
N GLY A 23 -35.44 10.58 8.36
CA GLY A 23 -36.85 10.28 8.59
C GLY A 23 -37.74 11.12 7.69
N GLY A 24 -37.86 10.71 6.43
CA GLY A 24 -38.69 11.32 5.40
C GLY A 24 -38.77 10.34 4.22
N ALA A 25 -39.66 10.61 3.25
CA ALA A 25 -39.83 9.79 2.06
C ALA A 25 -38.46 9.38 1.47
N ALA A 26 -38.29 8.09 1.21
CA ALA A 26 -37.00 7.52 0.80
C ALA A 26 -36.36 8.33 -0.35
N ALA A 27 -35.23 8.97 -0.08
CA ALA A 27 -34.49 9.69 -1.11
C ALA A 27 -34.11 8.72 -2.23
N PRO A 28 -34.12 9.15 -3.51
CA PRO A 28 -33.73 8.27 -4.61
C PRO A 28 -32.29 7.78 -4.42
N THR A 29 -32.08 6.47 -4.57
CA THR A 29 -30.76 5.88 -4.47
C THR A 29 -29.96 6.21 -5.74
N ALA A 30 -28.88 6.99 -5.60
CA ALA A 30 -27.99 7.29 -6.71
C ALA A 30 -27.24 6.04 -7.16
N ARG A 31 -27.09 5.83 -8.49
CA ARG A 31 -26.29 4.72 -9.05
C ARG A 31 -24.80 4.94 -8.82
N ALA A 32 -24.30 6.15 -9.04
CA ALA A 32 -22.93 6.54 -8.70
C ALA A 32 -22.88 7.04 -7.24
N THR A 33 -21.72 6.87 -6.58
CA THR A 33 -21.49 7.42 -5.24
C THR A 33 -21.57 8.96 -5.29
N PRO A 34 -22.47 9.61 -4.54
CA PRO A 34 -22.52 11.07 -4.50
C PRO A 34 -21.25 11.67 -3.90
N ILE A 35 -20.84 12.83 -4.40
CA ILE A 35 -19.68 13.55 -3.86
C ILE A 35 -20.18 14.59 -2.84
N TYR A 36 -19.93 14.34 -1.56
CA TYR A 36 -20.20 15.29 -0.48
C TYR A 36 -18.99 16.23 -0.28
N LEU A 37 -18.85 17.21 -1.17
CA LEU A 37 -17.73 18.16 -1.14
C LEU A 37 -18.06 19.30 -0.15
N THR A 38 -17.98 18.99 1.13
CA THR A 38 -18.25 19.92 2.23
C THR A 38 -17.27 19.74 3.37
N ALA A 39 -16.99 20.78 4.12
CA ALA A 39 -16.20 20.71 5.35
C ALA A 39 -17.04 20.23 6.53
N GLY A 40 -18.27 20.68 6.64
CA GLY A 40 -19.17 20.37 7.74
C GLY A 40 -20.56 19.95 7.27
N PHE A 41 -21.30 19.30 8.16
CA PHE A 41 -22.69 18.90 7.98
C PHE A 41 -23.55 19.62 9.00
N GLU A 42 -24.75 20.04 8.60
CA GLU A 42 -25.69 20.73 9.45
C GLU A 42 -26.46 19.76 10.35
N PHE A 43 -26.84 20.22 11.52
CA PHE A 43 -27.73 19.50 12.42
C PHE A 43 -29.10 20.25 12.47
N ASP A 44 -30.15 19.51 12.25
CA ASP A 44 -31.50 20.08 12.28
C ASP A 44 -31.93 20.48 13.71
N GLU A 45 -31.42 19.77 14.74
CA GLU A 45 -31.82 19.95 16.12
C GLU A 45 -30.61 19.94 17.07
N TYR A 46 -30.73 20.65 18.22
CA TYR A 46 -29.70 20.71 19.25
C TYR A 46 -29.34 19.32 19.79
N ASP A 47 -30.35 18.48 20.02
CA ASP A 47 -30.15 17.13 20.58
C ASP A 47 -29.45 16.18 19.56
N ALA A 48 -29.70 16.38 18.25
CA ALA A 48 -29.00 15.64 17.22
C ALA A 48 -27.48 15.91 17.24
N ALA A 49 -27.08 17.18 17.41
CA ALA A 49 -25.66 17.52 17.59
C ALA A 49 -25.08 16.90 18.86
N ALA A 50 -25.83 16.96 19.98
CA ALA A 50 -25.37 16.37 21.26
C ALA A 50 -25.22 14.85 21.16
N ALA A 51 -26.11 14.14 20.48
CA ALA A 51 -26.04 12.70 20.25
C ALA A 51 -24.84 12.35 19.35
N HIS A 52 -24.58 13.13 18.29
CA HIS A 52 -23.42 12.92 17.43
C HIS A 52 -22.12 12.92 18.24
N PHE A 53 -21.89 13.96 19.08
CA PHE A 53 -20.66 14.07 19.88
C PHE A 53 -20.64 13.14 21.10
N GLY A 54 -21.79 12.62 21.55
CA GLY A 54 -21.89 11.68 22.67
C GLY A 54 -21.81 10.22 22.23
N GLU A 55 -22.43 9.87 21.11
CA GLU A 55 -22.68 8.50 20.66
C GLU A 55 -22.02 8.18 19.31
N GLY A 56 -21.40 9.17 18.63
CA GLY A 56 -20.71 8.98 17.35
C GLY A 56 -21.64 8.73 16.15
N GLN A 57 -22.91 9.18 16.22
CA GLN A 57 -23.88 8.93 15.14
C GLN A 57 -23.86 10.01 14.07
N GLY A 58 -23.88 9.60 12.79
CA GLY A 58 -23.97 10.50 11.64
C GLY A 58 -22.67 11.24 11.33
N TYR A 59 -22.78 12.36 10.61
CA TYR A 59 -21.65 13.16 10.14
C TYR A 59 -21.74 14.58 10.72
N ALA A 60 -20.59 15.15 11.09
CA ALA A 60 -20.48 16.53 11.57
C ALA A 60 -19.42 17.30 10.78
N TYR A 61 -18.28 16.69 10.53
CA TYR A 61 -17.13 17.34 9.90
C TYR A 61 -16.31 16.35 9.07
N THR A 62 -16.00 16.70 7.83
CA THR A 62 -15.38 15.78 6.85
C THR A 62 -14.06 15.17 7.33
N ARG A 63 -13.26 15.87 8.16
CA ARG A 63 -12.04 15.32 8.74
C ARG A 63 -12.28 14.11 9.64
N ILE A 64 -13.49 13.98 10.20
CA ILE A 64 -13.88 12.87 11.08
C ILE A 64 -14.62 11.78 10.30
N GLY A 65 -15.50 12.18 9.38
CA GLY A 65 -16.29 11.27 8.56
C GLY A 65 -16.96 11.97 7.40
N ASN A 66 -17.09 11.26 6.26
CA ASN A 66 -17.75 11.77 5.05
C ASN A 66 -18.31 10.59 4.25
N PRO A 67 -19.57 10.65 3.78
CA PRO A 67 -20.23 9.52 3.10
C PRO A 67 -19.50 9.05 1.82
N THR A 68 -18.86 9.97 1.08
CA THR A 68 -18.08 9.62 -0.12
C THR A 68 -16.83 8.84 0.24
N ILE A 69 -16.13 9.24 1.31
CA ILE A 69 -14.93 8.59 1.82
C ILE A 69 -15.27 7.19 2.35
N GLU A 70 -16.31 7.09 3.16
CA GLU A 70 -16.80 5.85 3.76
C GLU A 70 -17.21 4.81 2.71
N ALA A 71 -17.78 5.23 1.57
CA ALA A 71 -18.09 4.32 0.48
C ALA A 71 -16.85 3.59 -0.07
N VAL A 72 -15.73 4.30 -0.19
CA VAL A 72 -14.45 3.72 -0.63
C VAL A 72 -13.84 2.83 0.46
N GLU A 73 -13.90 3.27 1.71
CA GLU A 73 -13.44 2.47 2.86
C GLU A 73 -14.16 1.13 2.92
N HIS A 74 -15.49 1.13 2.80
CA HIS A 74 -16.28 -0.09 2.79
C HIS A 74 -15.89 -1.04 1.63
N THR A 75 -15.70 -0.49 0.43
CA THR A 75 -15.27 -1.27 -0.73
C THR A 75 -13.89 -1.89 -0.51
N LEU A 76 -12.91 -1.13 -0.03
CA LEU A 76 -11.54 -1.61 0.23
C LEU A 76 -11.52 -2.68 1.32
N ALA A 77 -12.24 -2.48 2.43
CA ALA A 77 -12.36 -3.49 3.48
C ALA A 77 -12.87 -4.82 2.91
N ALA A 78 -13.93 -4.77 2.10
CA ALA A 78 -14.50 -5.97 1.48
C ALA A 78 -13.55 -6.64 0.49
N LEU A 79 -12.77 -5.88 -0.30
CA LEU A 79 -11.85 -6.43 -1.30
C LEU A 79 -10.63 -7.09 -0.66
N GLU A 80 -10.08 -6.51 0.41
CA GLU A 80 -8.98 -7.10 1.18
C GLU A 80 -9.43 -8.23 2.12
N GLY A 81 -10.72 -8.41 2.33
CA GLY A 81 -11.24 -9.37 3.31
C GLY A 81 -11.06 -8.91 4.76
N GLY A 82 -10.98 -7.59 4.97
CA GLY A 82 -10.88 -6.96 6.28
C GLY A 82 -12.23 -6.64 6.90
N SER A 83 -12.21 -6.25 8.17
CA SER A 83 -13.39 -5.80 8.94
C SER A 83 -13.74 -4.35 8.64
N GLN A 84 -12.73 -3.48 8.61
CA GLN A 84 -12.86 -2.05 8.38
C GLN A 84 -11.67 -1.50 7.61
N ALA A 85 -11.88 -0.36 6.94
CA ALA A 85 -10.81 0.42 6.34
C ALA A 85 -10.89 1.89 6.75
N LEU A 86 -9.77 2.61 6.65
CA LEU A 86 -9.64 4.04 6.88
C LEU A 86 -8.91 4.67 5.69
N LEU A 87 -9.57 5.55 4.96
CA LEU A 87 -8.98 6.26 3.83
C LEU A 87 -8.27 7.54 4.32
N LEU A 88 -7.09 7.80 3.77
CA LEU A 88 -6.20 8.88 4.17
C LEU A 88 -5.65 9.64 2.95
N ALA A 89 -5.03 10.78 3.18
CA ALA A 89 -4.59 11.71 2.13
C ALA A 89 -3.45 11.18 1.25
N SER A 90 -2.69 10.18 1.70
CA SER A 90 -1.58 9.57 0.96
C SER A 90 -1.20 8.21 1.54
N GLY A 91 -0.47 7.38 0.76
CA GLY A 91 0.10 6.13 1.27
C GLY A 91 1.02 6.35 2.47
N GLN A 92 1.84 7.40 2.44
CA GLN A 92 2.71 7.76 3.56
C GLN A 92 1.91 8.11 4.82
N ALA A 93 0.76 8.76 4.66
CA ALA A 93 -0.15 9.01 5.77
C ALA A 93 -0.76 7.70 6.31
N ALA A 94 -1.07 6.75 5.43
CA ALA A 94 -1.58 5.44 5.84
C ALA A 94 -0.55 4.66 6.67
N THR A 95 0.69 4.56 6.18
CA THR A 95 1.78 3.92 6.92
C THR A 95 2.03 4.61 8.27
N SER A 96 2.08 5.96 8.28
CA SER A 96 2.30 6.73 9.52
C SER A 96 1.18 6.51 10.54
N VAL A 97 -0.08 6.60 10.12
CA VAL A 97 -1.23 6.43 11.02
C VAL A 97 -1.33 4.97 11.50
N ALA A 98 -1.08 3.98 10.63
CA ALA A 98 -1.06 2.57 11.04
C ALA A 98 -0.02 2.31 12.14
N LEU A 99 1.21 2.80 11.94
CA LEU A 99 2.29 2.63 12.92
C LEU A 99 2.04 3.42 14.21
N LEU A 100 1.60 4.69 14.12
CA LEU A 100 1.28 5.52 15.29
C LEU A 100 0.04 5.02 16.07
N SER A 101 -0.80 4.19 15.46
CA SER A 101 -1.89 3.53 16.18
C SER A 101 -1.45 2.32 17.00
N LEU A 102 -0.21 1.86 16.79
CA LEU A 102 0.38 0.69 17.45
C LEU A 102 1.54 1.04 18.39
N LEU A 103 2.19 2.19 18.17
CA LEU A 103 3.49 2.51 18.76
C LEU A 103 3.41 3.70 19.73
N GLU A 104 4.18 3.59 20.82
CA GLU A 104 4.46 4.65 21.78
C GLU A 104 5.98 4.87 21.89
N ALA A 105 6.40 5.99 22.49
CA ALA A 105 7.82 6.26 22.75
C ALA A 105 8.46 5.15 23.60
N GLY A 106 9.67 4.74 23.23
CA GLY A 106 10.40 3.63 23.85
C GLY A 106 10.10 2.25 23.24
N GLN A 107 9.20 2.18 22.29
CA GLN A 107 8.86 0.93 21.59
C GLN A 107 9.69 0.71 20.33
N HIS A 108 9.55 -0.48 19.73
CA HIS A 108 10.41 -0.97 18.68
C HIS A 108 9.60 -1.58 17.52
N VAL A 109 10.14 -1.43 16.31
CA VAL A 109 9.64 -2.02 15.05
C VAL A 109 10.70 -2.94 14.49
N VAL A 110 10.31 -4.11 13.98
CA VAL A 110 11.16 -4.89 13.07
C VAL A 110 10.60 -4.74 11.66
N SER A 111 11.46 -4.39 10.71
CA SER A 111 11.06 -4.17 9.31
C SER A 111 12.05 -4.80 8.36
N SER A 112 11.59 -5.15 7.15
CA SER A 112 12.48 -5.46 6.03
C SER A 112 13.28 -4.23 5.59
N THR A 113 14.52 -4.44 5.11
CA THR A 113 15.25 -3.41 4.34
C THR A 113 14.65 -3.20 2.95
N HIS A 114 13.97 -4.21 2.41
CA HIS A 114 13.32 -4.19 1.11
C HIS A 114 11.91 -3.57 1.20
N ILE A 115 11.84 -2.28 1.50
CA ILE A 115 10.60 -1.49 1.55
C ILE A 115 10.80 -0.15 0.84
N TYR A 116 9.70 0.51 0.53
CA TYR A 116 9.70 1.85 -0.04
C TYR A 116 10.56 2.82 0.78
N GLU A 117 11.45 3.58 0.11
CA GLU A 117 12.41 4.47 0.80
C GLU A 117 11.72 5.53 1.66
N GLY A 118 10.52 5.99 1.28
CA GLY A 118 9.73 6.87 2.14
C GLY A 118 9.30 6.21 3.45
N SER A 119 8.97 4.93 3.45
CA SER A 119 8.65 4.16 4.65
C SER A 119 9.90 3.87 5.48
N ARG A 120 11.03 3.58 4.81
CA ARG A 120 12.33 3.41 5.46
C ARG A 120 12.77 4.70 6.17
N GLY A 121 12.66 5.84 5.49
CA GLY A 121 12.94 7.16 6.08
C GLY A 121 11.99 7.51 7.24
N LEU A 122 10.70 7.18 7.12
CA LEU A 122 9.75 7.35 8.21
C LEU A 122 10.20 6.59 9.48
N LEU A 123 10.56 5.31 9.31
CA LEU A 123 11.01 4.45 10.41
C LEU A 123 12.35 4.93 11.00
N ARG A 124 13.36 5.14 10.15
CA ARG A 124 14.72 5.48 10.56
C ARG A 124 14.86 6.89 11.14
N ASP A 125 14.17 7.86 10.53
CA ASP A 125 14.44 9.29 10.82
C ASP A 125 13.30 9.94 11.61
N ASN A 126 12.04 9.74 11.21
CA ASN A 126 10.91 10.45 11.81
C ASN A 126 10.44 9.78 13.11
N LEU A 127 10.20 8.48 13.10
CA LEU A 127 9.75 7.75 14.29
C LEU A 127 10.87 7.65 15.34
N ALA A 128 12.15 7.59 14.94
CA ALA A 128 13.27 7.66 15.86
C ALA A 128 13.26 8.95 16.69
N ARG A 129 12.90 10.09 16.11
CA ARG A 129 12.74 11.37 16.84
C ARG A 129 11.55 11.36 17.81
N LEU A 130 10.60 10.47 17.62
CA LEU A 130 9.46 10.25 18.53
C LEU A 130 9.76 9.17 19.58
N GLY A 131 11.01 8.68 19.62
CA GLY A 131 11.46 7.70 20.59
C GLY A 131 11.15 6.24 20.21
N VAL A 132 10.77 5.95 18.96
CA VAL A 132 10.60 4.59 18.45
C VAL A 132 11.88 4.14 17.77
N THR A 133 12.35 2.94 18.08
CA THR A 133 13.53 2.34 17.43
C THR A 133 13.13 1.32 16.37
N THR A 134 13.99 1.10 15.37
CA THR A 134 13.74 0.13 14.29
C THR A 134 14.96 -0.75 14.06
N THR A 135 14.76 -2.06 13.95
CA THR A 135 15.72 -3.01 13.39
C THR A 135 15.28 -3.42 12.00
N PHE A 136 16.18 -3.29 11.04
CA PHE A 136 15.95 -3.72 9.66
C PHE A 136 16.56 -5.11 9.44
N VAL A 137 15.80 -6.00 8.79
CA VAL A 137 16.21 -7.34 8.39
C VAL A 137 16.57 -7.33 6.91
N ASP A 138 17.80 -7.70 6.58
CA ASP A 138 18.31 -7.65 5.21
C ASP A 138 17.88 -8.87 4.39
N ASP A 139 18.00 -10.08 4.95
CA ASP A 139 17.49 -11.27 4.30
C ASP A 139 16.05 -11.56 4.73
N ILE A 140 15.11 -11.21 3.86
CA ILE A 140 13.67 -11.35 4.15
C ILE A 140 13.21 -12.81 4.22
N ASP A 141 13.99 -13.76 3.68
CA ASP A 141 13.68 -15.18 3.69
C ASP A 141 14.14 -15.85 5.00
N ASP A 142 15.06 -15.22 5.74
CA ASP A 142 15.60 -15.73 6.99
C ASP A 142 14.69 -15.40 8.18
N LEU A 143 13.76 -16.30 8.49
CA LEU A 143 12.84 -16.13 9.63
C LEU A 143 13.59 -16.11 10.98
N ASP A 144 14.77 -16.74 11.10
CA ASP A 144 15.57 -16.70 12.32
C ASP A 144 16.14 -15.27 12.52
N ALA A 145 16.54 -14.60 11.44
CA ALA A 145 16.96 -13.20 11.50
C ALA A 145 15.81 -12.27 11.95
N TRP A 146 14.59 -12.50 11.45
CA TRP A 146 13.40 -11.77 11.93
C TRP A 146 13.14 -12.02 13.41
N GLU A 147 13.21 -13.29 13.87
CA GLU A 147 12.98 -13.65 15.26
C GLU A 147 14.05 -13.06 16.19
N GLN A 148 15.34 -13.09 15.80
CA GLN A 148 16.45 -12.49 16.56
C GLN A 148 16.34 -10.97 16.67
N ALA A 149 15.72 -10.29 15.70
CA ALA A 149 15.48 -8.86 15.72
C ALA A 149 14.36 -8.45 16.70
N ILE A 150 13.50 -9.38 17.12
CA ILE A 150 12.42 -9.11 18.06
C ILE A 150 12.99 -8.94 19.48
N VAL A 151 12.71 -7.79 20.10
CA VAL A 151 13.09 -7.46 21.46
C VAL A 151 11.83 -7.24 22.33
N PRO A 152 11.93 -7.19 23.69
CA PRO A 152 10.74 -7.04 24.55
C PRO A 152 9.91 -5.79 24.28
N THR A 153 10.48 -4.76 23.67
CA THR A 153 9.80 -3.52 23.29
C THR A 153 9.22 -3.56 21.88
N THR A 154 9.42 -4.61 21.10
CA THR A 154 8.83 -4.76 19.76
C THR A 154 7.31 -4.81 19.84
N ARG A 155 6.64 -4.07 18.95
CA ARG A 155 5.18 -3.97 18.90
C ARG A 155 4.60 -4.28 17.51
N VAL A 156 5.44 -4.35 16.48
CA VAL A 156 4.97 -4.57 15.11
C VAL A 156 6.08 -5.13 14.25
N LEU A 157 5.73 -6.06 13.35
CA LEU A 157 6.52 -6.39 12.16
C LEU A 157 5.94 -5.64 10.96
N PHE A 158 6.81 -5.04 10.13
CA PHE A 158 6.41 -4.29 8.94
C PHE A 158 7.15 -4.80 7.70
N ALA A 159 6.41 -5.11 6.62
CA ALA A 159 6.96 -5.56 5.35
C ALA A 159 6.10 -5.10 4.16
N GLU A 160 6.62 -5.25 2.93
CA GLU A 160 5.85 -5.11 1.69
C GLU A 160 5.54 -6.50 1.12
N SER A 161 4.36 -6.69 0.54
CA SER A 161 3.99 -7.97 -0.10
C SER A 161 4.88 -8.29 -1.31
N ILE A 162 5.13 -7.27 -2.13
CA ILE A 162 6.12 -7.27 -3.22
C ILE A 162 6.99 -6.02 -3.02
N SER A 163 8.28 -6.21 -2.88
CA SER A 163 9.20 -5.12 -2.52
C SER A 163 9.54 -4.19 -3.69
N ASN A 164 9.76 -2.93 -3.37
CA ASN A 164 10.31 -1.92 -4.27
C ASN A 164 11.82 -1.73 -3.96
N ALA A 165 12.77 -1.88 -4.90
CA ALA A 165 12.64 -2.09 -6.34
C ALA A 165 12.91 -3.54 -6.77
N ALA A 166 13.45 -4.39 -5.90
CA ALA A 166 13.99 -5.72 -6.23
C ALA A 166 12.92 -6.79 -6.52
N ASN A 167 11.63 -6.45 -6.52
CA ASN A 167 10.52 -7.38 -6.78
C ASN A 167 10.53 -8.66 -5.92
N ARG A 168 11.10 -8.60 -4.70
CA ARG A 168 11.14 -9.69 -3.75
C ARG A 168 9.78 -9.89 -3.09
N LEU A 169 9.38 -11.13 -2.89
CA LEU A 169 8.15 -11.49 -2.19
C LEU A 169 8.45 -11.89 -0.74
N ILE A 170 7.60 -11.47 0.19
CA ILE A 170 7.65 -11.93 1.58
C ILE A 170 6.74 -13.13 1.80
N ASP A 171 7.17 -14.14 2.54
CA ASP A 171 6.29 -15.24 3.00
C ASP A 171 5.38 -14.74 4.12
N ILE A 172 4.22 -14.18 3.72
CA ILE A 172 3.25 -13.57 4.64
C ILE A 172 2.78 -14.55 5.70
N PRO A 173 2.35 -15.80 5.38
CA PRO A 173 1.94 -16.78 6.39
C PRO A 173 3.02 -17.08 7.43
N ALA A 174 4.26 -17.23 6.99
CA ALA A 174 5.38 -17.53 7.89
C ALA A 174 5.67 -16.36 8.83
N LEU A 175 5.72 -15.13 8.27
CA LEU A 175 6.00 -13.93 9.06
C LEU A 175 4.83 -13.58 10.01
N ALA A 176 3.58 -13.77 9.58
CA ALA A 176 2.41 -13.60 10.45
C ALA A 176 2.44 -14.58 11.62
N SER A 177 2.76 -15.86 11.36
CA SER A 177 2.91 -16.87 12.41
C SER A 177 4.00 -16.50 13.41
N LEU A 178 5.11 -15.96 12.95
CA LEU A 178 6.19 -15.44 13.81
C LEU A 178 5.67 -14.29 14.69
N ALA A 179 5.07 -13.26 14.08
CA ALA A 179 4.53 -12.11 14.80
C ALA A 179 3.54 -12.53 15.91
N HIS A 180 2.63 -13.43 15.58
CA HIS A 180 1.59 -13.90 16.50
C HIS A 180 2.15 -14.73 17.67
N ARG A 181 3.27 -15.47 17.49
CA ARG A 181 3.95 -16.14 18.62
C ARG A 181 4.44 -15.15 19.68
N HIS A 182 4.79 -13.94 19.24
CA HIS A 182 5.24 -12.85 20.11
C HIS A 182 4.13 -11.89 20.56
N GLY A 183 2.85 -12.18 20.21
CA GLY A 183 1.70 -11.34 20.56
C GLY A 183 1.65 -9.99 19.86
N ILE A 184 2.37 -9.81 18.74
CA ILE A 184 2.45 -8.56 17.98
C ILE A 184 1.83 -8.72 16.59
N PRO A 185 1.27 -7.64 16.00
CA PRO A 185 0.69 -7.68 14.66
C PRO A 185 1.75 -7.61 13.57
N LEU A 186 1.38 -8.18 12.39
CA LEU A 186 2.05 -7.97 11.12
C LEU A 186 1.30 -6.91 10.30
N VAL A 187 2.01 -5.85 9.92
CA VAL A 187 1.53 -4.81 8.98
C VAL A 187 2.19 -5.03 7.63
N VAL A 188 1.40 -5.14 6.57
CA VAL A 188 1.88 -5.36 5.20
C VAL A 188 1.47 -4.21 4.29
N ASP A 189 2.43 -3.58 3.62
CA ASP A 189 2.14 -2.69 2.50
C ASP A 189 1.86 -3.53 1.24
N ASN A 190 0.61 -3.48 0.78
CA ASN A 190 0.13 -4.26 -0.36
C ASN A 190 -0.07 -3.39 -1.62
N THR A 191 0.64 -2.27 -1.71
CA THR A 191 0.48 -1.31 -2.80
C THR A 191 0.79 -1.91 -4.17
N PHE A 192 1.84 -2.76 -4.30
CA PHE A 192 2.25 -3.33 -5.59
C PHE A 192 1.34 -4.45 -6.07
N ALA A 193 0.95 -5.33 -5.16
CA ALA A 193 0.12 -6.47 -5.51
C ALA A 193 -1.36 -6.12 -5.64
N THR A 194 -1.84 -5.15 -4.88
CA THR A 194 -3.28 -4.83 -4.75
C THR A 194 -4.09 -5.98 -4.14
N PRO A 195 -5.31 -5.76 -3.66
CA PRO A 195 -6.16 -6.85 -3.17
C PRO A 195 -6.61 -7.82 -4.28
N TYR A 196 -6.30 -7.50 -5.54
CA TYR A 196 -6.60 -8.38 -6.66
C TYR A 196 -5.62 -9.55 -6.76
N LEU A 197 -4.31 -9.29 -6.70
CA LEU A 197 -3.30 -10.35 -6.82
C LEU A 197 -3.09 -11.11 -5.51
N VAL A 198 -3.05 -10.41 -4.38
CA VAL A 198 -2.92 -11.04 -3.06
C VAL A 198 -3.69 -10.27 -2.00
N ARG A 199 -4.25 -11.00 -1.05
CA ARG A 199 -4.92 -10.44 0.13
C ARG A 199 -4.18 -10.86 1.39
N PRO A 200 -3.24 -10.03 1.85
CA PRO A 200 -2.39 -10.35 3.00
C PRO A 200 -3.19 -10.69 4.27
N LEU A 201 -4.36 -10.07 4.45
CA LEU A 201 -5.22 -10.40 5.58
C LEU A 201 -5.70 -11.86 5.57
N GLU A 202 -6.00 -12.41 4.39
CA GLU A 202 -6.39 -13.83 4.27
C GLU A 202 -5.21 -14.77 4.51
N LEU A 203 -3.98 -14.29 4.34
CA LEU A 203 -2.73 -15.02 4.59
C LEU A 203 -2.19 -14.84 6.03
N GLY A 204 -2.89 -14.09 6.87
CA GLY A 204 -2.56 -13.97 8.29
C GLY A 204 -2.04 -12.60 8.73
N ALA A 205 -1.81 -11.66 7.82
CA ALA A 205 -1.51 -10.28 8.21
C ALA A 205 -2.66 -9.67 9.02
N ASP A 206 -2.35 -8.72 9.88
CA ASP A 206 -3.32 -8.07 10.76
C ASP A 206 -3.79 -6.73 10.21
N VAL A 207 -2.88 -6.01 9.57
CA VAL A 207 -3.14 -4.71 8.97
C VAL A 207 -2.53 -4.67 7.58
N VAL A 208 -3.26 -4.15 6.62
CA VAL A 208 -2.77 -3.83 5.29
C VAL A 208 -2.76 -2.31 5.09
N VAL A 209 -1.70 -1.79 4.50
CA VAL A 209 -1.65 -0.40 4.05
C VAL A 209 -1.53 -0.33 2.53
N HIS A 210 -2.08 0.73 1.94
CA HIS A 210 -2.01 1.00 0.53
C HIS A 210 -1.67 2.46 0.24
N SER A 211 -0.84 2.69 -0.75
CA SER A 211 -0.89 3.94 -1.50
C SER A 211 -1.98 3.83 -2.57
N THR A 212 -3.18 4.33 -2.27
CA THR A 212 -4.31 4.28 -3.22
C THR A 212 -4.08 5.16 -4.45
N SER A 213 -3.04 6.03 -4.42
CA SER A 213 -2.59 6.82 -5.57
C SER A 213 -2.07 5.98 -6.74
N LYS A 214 -1.70 4.70 -6.48
CA LYS A 214 -1.10 3.78 -7.43
C LYS A 214 -2.18 3.01 -8.19
N PHE A 215 -2.09 1.71 -8.23
CA PHE A 215 -3.01 0.82 -8.93
C PHE A 215 -4.48 1.02 -8.60
N LEU A 216 -4.81 1.33 -7.34
CA LEU A 216 -6.21 1.49 -6.92
C LEU A 216 -6.89 2.65 -7.65
N ALA A 217 -6.24 3.81 -7.75
CA ALA A 217 -6.71 4.92 -8.60
C ALA A 217 -6.38 4.66 -10.08
N GLY A 218 -5.17 4.18 -10.39
CA GLY A 218 -4.76 3.66 -11.69
C GLY A 218 -4.48 4.69 -12.79
N HIS A 219 -4.65 5.98 -12.55
CA HIS A 219 -4.62 7.00 -13.61
C HIS A 219 -3.64 8.14 -13.34
N GLY A 220 -2.87 8.09 -12.25
CA GLY A 220 -1.93 9.15 -11.86
C GLY A 220 -2.59 10.49 -11.52
N SER A 221 -3.89 10.52 -11.29
CA SER A 221 -4.68 11.74 -11.17
C SER A 221 -4.90 12.21 -9.73
N VAL A 222 -4.73 11.34 -8.72
CA VAL A 222 -5.06 11.65 -7.34
C VAL A 222 -4.08 11.06 -6.34
N LEU A 223 -3.99 11.69 -5.18
CA LEU A 223 -3.31 11.14 -4.01
C LEU A 223 -4.32 10.54 -3.04
N GLY A 224 -3.90 9.44 -2.41
CA GLY A 224 -4.63 8.81 -1.33
C GLY A 224 -3.84 7.66 -0.72
N GLY A 225 -4.28 7.23 0.44
CA GLY A 225 -3.78 6.05 1.13
C GLY A 225 -4.90 5.36 1.88
N ALA A 226 -4.72 4.11 2.23
CA ALA A 226 -5.71 3.38 3.03
C ALA A 226 -5.03 2.44 4.02
N ILE A 227 -5.68 2.26 5.16
CA ILE A 227 -5.42 1.20 6.12
C ILE A 227 -6.61 0.25 6.06
N VAL A 228 -6.36 -1.05 6.03
CA VAL A 228 -7.40 -2.08 6.18
C VAL A 228 -7.02 -2.98 7.34
N ASP A 229 -7.92 -3.15 8.29
CA ASP A 229 -7.72 -4.00 9.47
C ASP A 229 -8.44 -5.34 9.33
N SER A 230 -7.82 -6.40 9.79
CA SER A 230 -8.40 -7.75 9.75
C SER A 230 -9.56 -7.94 10.73
N GLY A 231 -9.63 -7.14 11.80
CA GLY A 231 -10.57 -7.33 12.92
C GLY A 231 -10.30 -8.58 13.77
N ARG A 232 -9.17 -9.27 13.54
CA ARG A 232 -8.86 -10.56 14.18
C ARG A 232 -7.82 -10.49 15.29
N PHE A 233 -7.01 -9.44 15.32
CA PHE A 233 -5.98 -9.28 16.35
C PHE A 233 -6.61 -8.84 17.67
N ASP A 234 -6.46 -9.65 18.69
CA ASP A 234 -6.98 -9.36 20.04
C ASP A 234 -5.92 -8.61 20.87
N ALA A 235 -6.00 -7.28 20.86
CA ALA A 235 -5.13 -6.43 21.69
C ALA A 235 -5.37 -6.62 23.20
N ALA A 236 -6.53 -7.17 23.61
CA ALA A 236 -6.83 -7.43 25.01
C ALA A 236 -6.10 -8.67 25.54
N ARG A 237 -5.78 -9.64 24.67
CA ARG A 237 -5.05 -10.86 25.04
C ARG A 237 -3.71 -10.54 25.69
N ASP A 238 -2.98 -9.57 25.16
CA ASP A 238 -1.68 -9.12 25.64
C ASP A 238 -1.72 -7.62 25.96
N GLY A 239 -2.72 -7.22 26.75
CA GLY A 239 -3.04 -5.81 27.05
C GLY A 239 -1.88 -4.97 27.57
N ALA A 240 -0.85 -5.59 28.16
CA ALA A 240 0.37 -4.91 28.57
C ALA A 240 1.22 -4.43 27.36
N LEU A 241 1.06 -5.05 26.19
CA LEU A 241 1.78 -4.63 24.98
C LEU A 241 1.16 -3.38 24.35
N PHE A 242 -0.17 -3.20 24.47
CA PHE A 242 -0.92 -2.10 23.86
C PHE A 242 -1.81 -1.37 24.89
N PRO A 243 -1.21 -0.73 25.93
CA PRO A 243 -1.97 -0.12 27.02
C PRO A 243 -2.91 0.99 26.56
N HIS A 244 -2.59 1.72 25.49
CA HIS A 244 -3.44 2.77 24.91
C HIS A 244 -4.74 2.23 24.30
N LEU A 245 -4.79 0.95 23.92
CA LEU A 245 -5.99 0.27 23.41
C LEU A 245 -6.83 -0.33 24.54
N THR A 246 -6.19 -0.72 25.65
CA THR A 246 -6.81 -1.49 26.73
C THR A 246 -7.08 -0.66 28.00
N ALA A 247 -6.45 0.52 28.13
CA ALA A 247 -6.75 1.42 29.25
C ALA A 247 -8.16 2.02 29.14
N PRO A 248 -8.85 2.22 30.28
CA PRO A 248 -10.14 2.91 30.30
C PRO A 248 -10.06 4.28 29.63
N GLY A 249 -11.06 4.59 28.80
CA GLY A 249 -11.19 5.89 28.18
C GLY A 249 -11.68 6.97 29.16
N ARG A 250 -11.66 8.24 28.70
CA ARG A 250 -12.24 9.37 29.44
C ARG A 250 -13.45 9.90 28.69
N GLY A 251 -14.60 9.74 29.28
CA GLY A 251 -15.86 10.31 28.80
C GLY A 251 -16.08 11.74 29.27
N ARG A 252 -17.27 12.25 28.98
CA ARG A 252 -17.72 13.61 29.34
C ARG A 252 -17.65 13.81 30.87
N GLY A 253 -17.10 14.92 31.30
CA GLY A 253 -16.92 15.23 32.73
C GLY A 253 -15.83 14.41 33.41
N GLY A 254 -14.96 13.70 32.67
CA GLY A 254 -13.87 12.90 33.22
C GLY A 254 -14.30 11.53 33.75
N VAL A 255 -15.53 11.10 33.46
CA VAL A 255 -16.05 9.78 33.84
C VAL A 255 -15.30 8.72 33.06
N ALA A 256 -14.86 7.64 33.72
CA ALA A 256 -14.21 6.52 33.06
C ALA A 256 -15.21 5.84 32.10
N THR A 257 -14.76 5.57 30.88
CA THR A 257 -15.51 4.80 29.87
C THR A 257 -14.77 3.49 29.59
N PRO A 258 -15.45 2.48 29.02
CA PRO A 258 -14.77 1.28 28.56
C PRO A 258 -13.60 1.62 27.62
N SER A 259 -12.55 0.81 27.67
CA SER A 259 -11.42 0.92 26.75
C SER A 259 -11.88 0.75 25.29
N ILE A 260 -11.04 1.14 24.34
CA ILE A 260 -11.33 0.91 22.91
C ILE A 260 -11.48 -0.59 22.64
N ALA A 261 -10.58 -1.43 23.19
CA ALA A 261 -10.64 -2.87 23.05
C ALA A 261 -11.94 -3.48 23.61
N GLU A 262 -12.44 -3.00 24.76
CA GLU A 262 -13.74 -3.45 25.30
C GLU A 262 -14.95 -3.05 24.44
N ARG A 263 -14.88 -1.87 23.74
CA ARG A 263 -15.98 -1.39 22.90
C ARG A 263 -16.00 -2.05 21.51
N THR A 264 -14.82 -2.36 20.96
CA THR A 264 -14.67 -2.69 19.54
C THR A 264 -14.05 -4.07 19.29
N GLY A 265 -13.59 -4.78 20.34
CA GLY A 265 -12.98 -6.10 20.20
C GLY A 265 -11.78 -6.09 19.24
N GLY A 266 -11.78 -6.96 18.25
CA GLY A 266 -10.72 -7.07 17.25
C GLY A 266 -10.46 -5.82 16.40
N ASP A 267 -11.41 -4.89 16.33
CA ASP A 267 -11.27 -3.62 15.58
C ASP A 267 -10.62 -2.49 16.40
N ALA A 268 -10.06 -2.78 17.57
CA ALA A 268 -9.52 -1.75 18.47
C ALA A 268 -8.46 -0.84 17.82
N ARG A 269 -7.59 -1.39 16.98
CA ARG A 269 -6.53 -0.64 16.29
C ARG A 269 -7.10 0.36 15.29
N ILE A 270 -7.99 -0.12 14.41
CA ILE A 270 -8.59 0.75 13.39
C ILE A 270 -9.51 1.79 14.02
N ALA A 271 -10.19 1.45 15.10
CA ALA A 271 -10.98 2.38 15.89
C ALA A 271 -10.06 3.46 16.52
N TYR A 272 -8.93 3.09 17.10
CA TYR A 272 -7.97 4.06 17.65
C TYR A 272 -7.38 4.95 16.55
N ALA A 273 -7.01 4.36 15.39
CA ALA A 273 -6.54 5.12 14.23
C ALA A 273 -7.58 6.16 13.80
N ARG A 274 -8.87 5.77 13.70
CA ARG A 274 -9.99 6.62 13.28
C ARG A 274 -10.40 7.67 14.30
N GLU A 275 -10.45 7.32 15.59
CA GLU A 275 -10.98 8.21 16.64
C GLU A 275 -9.88 9.11 17.25
N SER A 276 -8.63 8.64 17.26
CA SER A 276 -7.55 9.29 18.00
C SER A 276 -6.42 9.81 17.12
N VAL A 277 -5.88 9.00 16.21
CA VAL A 277 -4.68 9.39 15.44
C VAL A 277 -5.07 10.27 14.26
N ALA A 278 -5.85 9.75 13.32
CA ALA A 278 -6.17 10.46 12.09
C ALA A 278 -6.82 11.83 12.30
N PRO A 279 -7.83 12.00 13.18
CA PRO A 279 -8.45 13.32 13.36
C PRO A 279 -7.51 14.38 13.95
N ARG A 280 -6.51 13.98 14.73
CA ARG A 280 -5.57 14.90 15.39
C ARG A 280 -4.38 15.28 14.50
N PHE A 281 -3.85 14.31 13.75
CA PHE A 281 -2.80 14.57 12.76
C PHE A 281 -3.33 15.18 11.46
N GLY A 282 -4.59 14.96 11.12
CA GLY A 282 -5.31 15.64 10.06
C GLY A 282 -5.10 15.15 8.63
N PRO A 283 -4.62 13.93 8.32
CA PRO A 283 -4.36 13.49 6.95
C PRO A 283 -5.64 13.01 6.24
N THR A 284 -6.66 13.86 6.24
CA THR A 284 -7.97 13.55 5.64
C THR A 284 -7.90 13.68 4.12
N PRO A 285 -8.41 12.70 3.35
CA PRO A 285 -8.48 12.80 1.89
C PRO A 285 -9.60 13.76 1.47
N SER A 286 -9.46 14.37 0.29
CA SER A 286 -10.58 15.08 -0.34
C SER A 286 -11.68 14.09 -0.76
N PRO A 287 -12.97 14.40 -0.56
CA PRO A 287 -14.07 13.59 -1.09
C PRO A 287 -14.01 13.39 -2.61
N LEU A 288 -13.48 14.37 -3.36
CA LEU A 288 -13.26 14.23 -4.79
C LEU A 288 -12.18 13.18 -5.09
N ASN A 289 -11.08 13.17 -4.34
CA ASN A 289 -10.05 12.14 -4.49
C ASN A 289 -10.62 10.76 -4.14
N ALA A 290 -11.40 10.64 -3.09
CA ALA A 290 -12.07 9.39 -2.71
C ALA A 290 -12.97 8.89 -3.84
N PHE A 291 -13.79 9.77 -4.45
CA PHE A 291 -14.62 9.41 -5.59
C PHE A 291 -13.80 8.88 -6.78
N LEU A 292 -12.70 9.55 -7.14
CA LEU A 292 -11.83 9.11 -8.26
C LEU A 292 -11.10 7.80 -7.93
N ILE A 293 -10.70 7.58 -6.68
CA ILE A 293 -10.15 6.29 -6.23
C ILE A 293 -11.21 5.20 -6.38
N GLY A 294 -12.45 5.47 -5.95
CA GLY A 294 -13.58 4.54 -6.09
C GLY A 294 -13.82 4.15 -7.56
N GLN A 295 -13.78 5.12 -8.48
CA GLN A 295 -13.88 4.84 -9.93
C GLN A 295 -12.72 3.97 -10.43
N GLY A 296 -11.49 4.24 -9.98
CA GLY A 296 -10.33 3.42 -10.31
C GLY A 296 -10.49 1.97 -9.84
N ILE A 297 -11.01 1.78 -8.62
CA ILE A 297 -11.26 0.44 -8.06
C ILE A 297 -12.26 -0.36 -8.91
N GLU A 298 -13.28 0.28 -9.49
CA GLU A 298 -14.29 -0.40 -10.30
C GLU A 298 -13.72 -1.13 -11.54
N THR A 299 -12.51 -0.78 -11.98
CA THR A 299 -11.81 -1.42 -13.13
C THR A 299 -10.49 -2.08 -12.74
N LEU A 300 -10.22 -2.24 -11.44
CA LEU A 300 -8.92 -2.71 -10.94
C LEU A 300 -8.50 -4.04 -11.55
N SER A 301 -9.36 -5.07 -11.49
CA SER A 301 -9.04 -6.40 -12.00
C SER A 301 -8.70 -6.38 -13.50
N LEU A 302 -9.51 -5.68 -14.31
CA LEU A 302 -9.30 -5.59 -15.76
C LEU A 302 -7.94 -4.94 -16.09
N ARG A 303 -7.55 -3.91 -15.35
CA ARG A 303 -6.28 -3.23 -15.54
C ARG A 303 -5.11 -4.09 -15.10
N VAL A 304 -5.19 -4.68 -13.90
CA VAL A 304 -4.12 -5.49 -13.35
C VAL A 304 -3.89 -6.77 -14.16
N ASP A 305 -4.95 -7.42 -14.67
CA ASP A 305 -4.84 -8.54 -15.61
C ASP A 305 -4.04 -8.16 -16.86
N ARG A 306 -4.44 -7.07 -17.51
CA ARG A 306 -3.76 -6.61 -18.72
C ARG A 306 -2.32 -6.18 -18.43
N GLN A 307 -2.10 -5.44 -17.35
CA GLN A 307 -0.78 -5.00 -16.93
C GLN A 307 0.14 -6.18 -16.62
N SER A 308 -0.34 -7.19 -15.88
CA SER A 308 0.44 -8.39 -15.52
C SER A 308 0.78 -9.23 -16.75
N ALA A 309 -0.18 -9.39 -17.68
CA ALA A 309 0.06 -10.11 -18.92
C ALA A 309 1.11 -9.40 -19.80
N ASN A 310 1.01 -8.08 -19.95
CA ASN A 310 1.99 -7.27 -20.66
C ASN A 310 3.38 -7.35 -19.99
N ALA A 311 3.42 -7.26 -18.64
CA ALA A 311 4.65 -7.31 -17.87
C ALA A 311 5.38 -8.65 -18.04
N LEU A 312 4.65 -9.77 -18.01
CA LEU A 312 5.24 -11.09 -18.24
C LEU A 312 5.84 -11.19 -19.64
N ALA A 313 5.11 -10.74 -20.66
CA ALA A 313 5.61 -10.79 -22.05
C ALA A 313 6.85 -9.91 -22.25
N VAL A 314 6.86 -8.68 -21.69
CA VAL A 314 8.01 -7.77 -21.74
C VAL A 314 9.19 -8.34 -20.96
N ALA A 315 8.96 -8.91 -19.77
CA ALA A 315 10.01 -9.48 -18.94
C ALA A 315 10.68 -10.69 -19.62
N GLN A 316 9.89 -11.59 -20.22
CA GLN A 316 10.40 -12.74 -20.98
C GLN A 316 11.20 -12.27 -22.19
N TRP A 317 10.70 -11.27 -22.92
CA TRP A 317 11.41 -10.72 -24.07
C TRP A 317 12.73 -10.05 -23.64
N LEU A 318 12.78 -9.33 -22.53
CA LEU A 318 14.00 -8.73 -21.97
C LEU A 318 15.01 -9.78 -21.50
N ASP A 319 14.55 -10.86 -20.87
CA ASP A 319 15.42 -11.94 -20.35
C ASP A 319 16.19 -12.67 -21.48
N ASP A 320 15.62 -12.70 -22.69
CA ASP A 320 16.24 -13.26 -23.88
C ASP A 320 17.25 -12.31 -24.58
N ARG A 321 17.46 -11.09 -24.08
CA ARG A 321 18.31 -10.08 -24.75
C ARG A 321 19.75 -10.11 -24.25
N PRO A 322 20.75 -10.21 -25.15
CA PRO A 322 22.17 -10.19 -24.75
C PRO A 322 22.62 -8.85 -24.15
N GLU A 323 21.93 -7.77 -24.47
CA GLU A 323 22.19 -6.42 -23.96
C GLU A 323 21.73 -6.25 -22.51
N ILE A 324 20.87 -7.13 -22.01
CA ILE A 324 20.33 -7.13 -20.65
C ILE A 324 21.20 -8.02 -19.76
N ALA A 325 21.53 -7.55 -18.58
CA ALA A 325 22.34 -8.30 -17.62
C ALA A 325 21.47 -9.15 -16.67
N SER A 326 20.33 -8.64 -16.26
CA SER A 326 19.34 -9.32 -15.41
C SER A 326 17.95 -8.73 -15.58
N VAL A 327 16.94 -9.54 -15.25
CA VAL A 327 15.53 -9.13 -15.11
C VAL A 327 15.02 -9.68 -13.79
N ASP A 328 14.63 -8.79 -12.88
CA ASP A 328 14.11 -9.15 -11.55
C ASP A 328 12.58 -9.06 -11.56
N TYR A 329 11.93 -10.14 -11.96
CA TYR A 329 10.48 -10.27 -12.03
C TYR A 329 10.03 -11.66 -11.58
N ALA A 330 9.17 -11.71 -10.57
CA ALA A 330 8.73 -12.97 -9.96
C ALA A 330 7.93 -13.90 -10.90
N GLY A 331 7.46 -13.37 -12.04
CA GLY A 331 6.84 -14.15 -13.11
C GLY A 331 7.80 -14.99 -13.94
N LEU A 332 9.11 -14.73 -13.89
CA LEU A 332 10.13 -15.54 -14.59
C LEU A 332 10.51 -16.75 -13.75
N ALA A 333 10.63 -17.92 -14.40
CA ALA A 333 11.00 -19.16 -13.73
C ALA A 333 12.42 -19.12 -13.12
N SER A 334 13.28 -18.22 -13.60
CA SER A 334 14.62 -17.96 -13.10
C SER A 334 14.64 -17.13 -11.81
N HIS A 335 13.54 -16.43 -11.48
CA HIS A 335 13.49 -15.59 -10.28
C HIS A 335 13.46 -16.45 -9.01
N ARG A 336 14.20 -16.04 -7.99
CA ARG A 336 14.34 -16.79 -6.73
C ARG A 336 13.02 -17.02 -6.00
N ASP A 337 12.09 -16.06 -6.09
CA ASP A 337 10.79 -16.12 -5.42
C ASP A 337 9.67 -16.65 -6.33
N HIS A 338 10.00 -17.21 -7.52
CA HIS A 338 8.98 -17.68 -8.47
C HIS A 338 8.05 -18.74 -7.87
N ALA A 339 8.61 -19.68 -7.10
CA ALA A 339 7.78 -20.70 -6.42
C ALA A 339 6.81 -20.10 -5.40
N LEU A 340 7.26 -19.06 -4.67
CA LEU A 340 6.43 -18.31 -3.73
C LEU A 340 5.35 -17.52 -4.48
N ALA A 341 5.72 -16.90 -5.60
CA ALA A 341 4.80 -16.17 -6.46
C ALA A 341 3.70 -17.08 -7.04
N LEU A 342 4.03 -18.28 -7.48
CA LEU A 342 3.04 -19.27 -7.95
C LEU A 342 2.06 -19.70 -6.84
N ARG A 343 2.50 -19.72 -5.56
CA ARG A 343 1.65 -20.05 -4.43
C ARG A 343 0.70 -18.91 -4.08
N ASP A 344 1.21 -17.67 -4.01
CA ASP A 344 0.52 -16.55 -3.36
C ASP A 344 -0.12 -15.57 -4.35
N LEU A 345 0.28 -15.58 -5.63
CA LEU A 345 -0.18 -14.67 -6.67
C LEU A 345 -0.84 -15.44 -7.84
N PRO A 346 -1.99 -16.10 -7.63
CA PRO A 346 -2.60 -16.99 -8.63
C PRO A 346 -3.12 -16.24 -9.88
N ASP A 347 -3.43 -14.94 -9.76
CA ASP A 347 -4.05 -14.14 -10.81
C ASP A 347 -3.02 -13.28 -11.58
N GLY A 348 -1.70 -13.47 -11.36
CA GLY A 348 -0.63 -12.76 -12.08
C GLY A 348 0.46 -12.27 -11.14
N PHE A 349 1.58 -11.83 -11.70
CA PHE A 349 2.81 -11.53 -10.94
C PHE A 349 3.07 -10.03 -10.74
N GLY A 350 2.06 -9.19 -10.97
CA GLY A 350 2.20 -7.73 -10.93
C GLY A 350 2.76 -7.16 -12.24
N SER A 351 2.98 -5.85 -12.23
CA SER A 351 3.41 -5.15 -13.45
C SER A 351 4.56 -4.16 -13.22
N VAL A 352 5.15 -4.18 -12.05
CA VAL A 352 6.35 -3.38 -11.72
C VAL A 352 7.50 -4.33 -11.53
N PHE A 353 8.59 -4.12 -12.25
CA PHE A 353 9.81 -4.92 -12.09
C PHE A 353 11.05 -4.13 -12.51
N THR A 354 12.23 -4.70 -12.28
CA THR A 354 13.50 -4.09 -12.69
C THR A 354 14.23 -4.97 -13.70
N PHE A 355 14.99 -4.30 -14.56
CA PHE A 355 16.00 -4.94 -15.38
C PHE A 355 17.27 -4.10 -15.41
N THR A 356 18.40 -4.74 -15.66
CA THR A 356 19.70 -4.08 -15.71
C THR A 356 20.27 -4.15 -17.11
N VAL A 357 20.44 -2.98 -17.75
CA VAL A 357 21.09 -2.89 -19.06
C VAL A 357 22.61 -2.93 -18.89
N ARG A 358 23.29 -3.66 -19.79
CA ARG A 358 24.76 -3.66 -19.85
C ARG A 358 25.28 -2.29 -20.30
N GLY A 359 26.42 -1.90 -19.77
CA GLY A 359 27.00 -0.56 -20.04
C GLY A 359 26.71 0.47 -18.95
N GLY A 360 26.07 0.06 -17.84
CA GLY A 360 25.94 0.84 -16.61
C GLY A 360 25.03 2.07 -16.76
N ALA A 361 25.31 3.10 -15.94
CA ALA A 361 24.49 4.30 -15.85
C ALA A 361 24.37 5.07 -17.17
N ASP A 362 25.42 5.11 -17.98
CA ASP A 362 25.41 5.82 -19.27
C ASP A 362 24.49 5.12 -20.29
N ALA A 363 24.48 3.79 -20.31
CA ALA A 363 23.56 3.03 -21.15
C ALA A 363 22.11 3.19 -20.66
N ALA A 364 21.88 3.09 -19.36
CA ALA A 364 20.56 3.33 -18.76
C ALA A 364 20.01 4.73 -19.08
N ARG A 365 20.87 5.74 -19.01
CA ARG A 365 20.51 7.12 -19.37
C ARG A 365 20.09 7.22 -20.84
N ARG A 366 20.93 6.73 -21.79
CA ARG A 366 20.61 6.77 -23.24
C ARG A 366 19.30 6.02 -23.53
N LEU A 367 19.08 4.86 -22.89
CA LEU A 367 17.84 4.09 -23.03
C LEU A 367 16.65 4.95 -22.63
N VAL A 368 16.64 5.49 -21.41
CA VAL A 368 15.54 6.31 -20.88
C VAL A 368 15.25 7.53 -21.75
N GLU A 369 16.31 8.21 -22.23
CA GLU A 369 16.20 9.40 -23.09
C GLU A 369 15.70 9.08 -24.51
N SER A 370 15.72 7.81 -24.94
CA SER A 370 15.30 7.35 -26.27
C SER A 370 13.90 6.74 -26.32
N LEU A 371 13.28 6.49 -25.16
CA LEU A 371 11.92 5.93 -25.11
C LEU A 371 10.88 6.94 -25.59
N GLU A 372 9.92 6.47 -26.37
CA GLU A 372 8.83 7.27 -26.98
C GLU A 372 7.46 6.95 -26.34
N VAL A 373 7.23 5.71 -25.91
CA VAL A 373 5.98 5.26 -25.28
C VAL A 373 6.09 5.29 -23.77
N PHE A 374 7.19 4.77 -23.21
CA PHE A 374 7.41 4.81 -21.76
C PHE A 374 7.68 6.22 -21.28
N THR A 375 6.93 6.66 -20.30
CA THR A 375 7.15 7.98 -19.67
C THR A 375 8.16 7.89 -18.51
N HIS A 376 9.21 8.74 -18.54
CA HIS A 376 10.16 8.85 -17.43
C HIS A 376 9.52 9.58 -16.24
N MET A 377 9.13 8.84 -15.20
CA MET A 377 8.37 9.36 -14.07
C MET A 377 8.55 8.51 -12.80
N THR A 378 8.53 9.15 -11.64
CA THR A 378 8.66 8.49 -10.32
C THR A 378 7.36 7.80 -9.83
N HIS A 379 6.41 7.56 -10.70
CA HIS A 379 5.13 6.92 -10.38
C HIS A 379 5.16 5.41 -10.72
N LEU A 380 4.06 4.70 -10.44
CA LEU A 380 3.83 3.31 -10.84
C LEU A 380 2.33 2.99 -10.75
N GLY A 381 1.91 1.89 -11.39
CA GLY A 381 0.53 1.43 -11.35
C GLY A 381 -0.45 2.31 -12.15
N ASP A 382 0.07 3.13 -13.06
CA ASP A 382 -0.70 3.91 -14.03
C ASP A 382 -1.15 3.00 -15.20
N VAL A 383 -2.19 3.41 -15.91
CA VAL A 383 -2.60 2.75 -17.17
C VAL A 383 -1.57 2.92 -18.27
N ARG A 384 -0.65 3.88 -18.14
CA ARG A 384 0.47 4.14 -19.06
C ARG A 384 1.75 3.54 -18.52
N SER A 385 2.59 3.04 -19.40
CA SER A 385 3.90 2.49 -19.06
C SER A 385 4.88 3.59 -18.64
N LEU A 386 5.60 3.32 -17.54
CA LEU A 386 6.53 4.26 -16.91
C LEU A 386 7.90 3.62 -16.75
N VAL A 387 8.94 4.45 -16.79
CA VAL A 387 10.33 4.06 -16.53
C VAL A 387 10.96 4.98 -15.48
N LEU A 388 11.84 4.42 -14.66
CA LEU A 388 12.62 5.16 -13.68
C LEU A 388 14.02 4.56 -13.56
N HIS A 389 15.03 5.40 -13.37
CA HIS A 389 16.37 4.96 -12.98
C HIS A 389 16.53 5.07 -11.45
N PRO A 390 16.40 3.99 -10.66
CA PRO A 390 16.38 4.06 -9.20
C PRO A 390 17.61 4.71 -8.60
N ALA A 391 18.80 4.37 -9.10
CA ALA A 391 20.07 4.87 -8.55
C ALA A 391 20.20 6.40 -8.57
N SER A 392 19.61 7.08 -9.57
CA SER A 392 19.65 8.56 -9.66
C SER A 392 18.40 9.25 -9.09
N THR A 393 17.40 8.48 -8.62
CA THR A 393 16.10 9.02 -8.17
C THR A 393 15.68 8.48 -6.82
N SER A 394 14.89 7.39 -6.80
CA SER A 394 14.29 6.86 -5.57
C SER A 394 15.30 6.32 -4.55
N HIS A 395 16.50 5.92 -4.99
CA HIS A 395 17.59 5.39 -4.16
C HIS A 395 18.85 6.28 -4.20
N ALA A 396 18.73 7.54 -4.62
CA ALA A 396 19.85 8.45 -4.77
C ALA A 396 20.54 8.82 -3.44
N LEU A 397 19.85 8.68 -2.31
CA LEU A 397 20.39 8.94 -0.98
C LEU A 397 21.18 7.75 -0.40
N LEU A 398 21.09 6.57 -1.00
CA LEU A 398 21.86 5.40 -0.59
C LEU A 398 23.28 5.45 -1.15
N THR A 399 24.23 4.89 -0.41
CA THR A 399 25.58 4.62 -0.91
C THR A 399 25.56 3.54 -2.00
N ASP A 400 26.66 3.37 -2.74
CA ASP A 400 26.74 2.32 -3.77
C ASP A 400 26.58 0.92 -3.18
N ASP A 401 27.18 0.66 -2.01
CA ASP A 401 27.07 -0.61 -1.30
C ASP A 401 25.63 -0.88 -0.84
N GLU A 402 24.95 0.13 -0.31
CA GLU A 402 23.53 0.02 0.09
C GLU A 402 22.62 -0.20 -1.12
N ARG A 403 22.91 0.44 -2.27
CA ARG A 403 22.16 0.21 -3.51
C ARG A 403 22.32 -1.21 -4.02
N SER A 404 23.56 -1.70 -4.09
CA SER A 404 23.84 -3.08 -4.48
C SER A 404 23.18 -4.10 -3.55
N ALA A 405 23.15 -3.86 -2.24
CA ALA A 405 22.49 -4.72 -1.26
C ALA A 405 20.96 -4.86 -1.50
N VAL A 406 20.33 -3.84 -2.08
CA VAL A 406 18.90 -3.89 -2.45
C VAL A 406 18.66 -4.15 -3.95
N GLY A 407 19.68 -4.64 -4.68
CA GLY A 407 19.57 -5.05 -6.09
C GLY A 407 19.54 -3.88 -7.08
N VAL A 408 20.04 -2.69 -6.71
CA VAL A 408 20.06 -1.51 -7.58
C VAL A 408 21.48 -1.24 -8.08
N GLU A 409 21.79 -1.79 -9.25
CA GLU A 409 23.05 -1.57 -9.96
C GLU A 409 23.03 -0.28 -10.79
N PRO A 410 24.18 0.26 -11.24
CA PRO A 410 24.22 1.48 -12.04
C PRO A 410 23.40 1.44 -13.35
N GLY A 411 23.21 0.27 -13.94
CA GLY A 411 22.40 0.07 -15.15
C GLY A 411 20.96 -0.33 -14.89
N THR A 412 20.51 -0.38 -13.62
CA THR A 412 19.18 -0.86 -13.26
C THR A 412 18.11 0.17 -13.58
N LEU A 413 17.09 -0.27 -14.30
CA LEU A 413 15.87 0.48 -14.61
C LEU A 413 14.67 -0.22 -13.98
N ARG A 414 13.78 0.55 -13.35
CA ARG A 414 12.47 0.07 -12.91
C ARG A 414 11.43 0.50 -13.92
N ILE A 415 10.63 -0.46 -14.38
CA ILE A 415 9.47 -0.18 -15.24
C ILE A 415 8.18 -0.52 -14.52
N SER A 416 7.13 0.23 -14.84
CA SER A 416 5.76 -0.03 -14.44
C SER A 416 4.95 -0.16 -15.71
N ILE A 417 4.54 -1.36 -16.05
CA ILE A 417 3.88 -1.68 -17.31
C ILE A 417 2.41 -1.28 -17.27
N GLY A 418 1.97 -0.61 -18.31
CA GLY A 418 0.59 -0.16 -18.53
C GLY A 418 -0.27 -1.14 -19.31
N ILE A 419 -1.36 -0.61 -19.90
CA ILE A 419 -2.35 -1.40 -20.61
C ILE A 419 -2.24 -1.27 -22.15
N GLU A 420 -1.18 -0.66 -22.64
CA GLU A 420 -0.89 -0.48 -24.06
C GLU A 420 -0.86 -1.82 -24.80
N ASP A 421 -0.80 -1.79 -26.11
CA ASP A 421 -0.52 -2.98 -26.89
C ASP A 421 0.92 -3.43 -26.67
N VAL A 422 1.10 -4.69 -26.29
CA VAL A 422 2.41 -5.22 -25.86
C VAL A 422 3.47 -5.15 -26.96
N ALA A 423 3.06 -5.22 -28.22
CA ALA A 423 3.96 -5.06 -29.36
C ALA A 423 4.60 -3.68 -29.38
N ASP A 424 3.82 -2.62 -29.13
CA ASP A 424 4.32 -1.24 -29.11
C ASP A 424 5.31 -1.03 -27.96
N LEU A 425 5.09 -1.66 -26.81
CA LEU A 425 6.01 -1.62 -25.68
C LEU A 425 7.36 -2.31 -26.01
N ILE A 426 7.31 -3.45 -26.68
CA ILE A 426 8.49 -4.19 -27.10
C ILE A 426 9.24 -3.44 -28.20
N ASP A 427 8.54 -2.83 -29.15
CA ASP A 427 9.13 -2.04 -30.24
C ASP A 427 9.84 -0.81 -29.67
N ASP A 428 9.22 -0.11 -28.71
CA ASP A 428 9.83 1.05 -28.04
C ASP A 428 11.10 0.66 -27.25
N LEU A 429 11.06 -0.43 -26.49
CA LEU A 429 12.24 -0.96 -25.82
C LEU A 429 13.33 -1.43 -26.80
N THR A 430 12.94 -2.01 -27.94
CA THR A 430 13.89 -2.49 -28.96
C THR A 430 14.71 -1.34 -29.52
N GLN A 431 14.05 -0.26 -29.95
CA GLN A 431 14.76 0.91 -30.49
C GLN A 431 15.61 1.60 -29.41
N ALA A 432 15.11 1.72 -28.18
CA ALA A 432 15.83 2.37 -27.09
C ALA A 432 17.07 1.57 -26.64
N ILE A 433 16.98 0.23 -26.59
CA ILE A 433 18.13 -0.66 -26.30
C ILE A 433 19.19 -0.54 -27.40
N ALA A 434 18.81 -0.49 -28.67
CA ALA A 434 19.73 -0.32 -29.77
C ALA A 434 20.54 0.98 -29.61
N VAL A 435 19.87 2.10 -29.33
CA VAL A 435 20.53 3.40 -29.06
C VAL A 435 21.43 3.35 -27.82
N ALA A 436 21.00 2.65 -26.77
CA ALA A 436 21.73 2.54 -25.51
C ALA A 436 23.06 1.78 -25.65
N THR A 437 23.09 0.80 -26.55
CA THR A 437 24.23 -0.13 -26.72
C THR A 437 25.12 0.22 -27.92
N GLU A 438 24.73 1.18 -28.77
CA GLU A 438 25.64 1.76 -29.76
C GLU A 438 26.84 2.38 -29.04
N VAL A 439 28.04 1.85 -29.33
CA VAL A 439 29.30 2.42 -28.82
C VAL A 439 29.45 3.81 -29.42
N PRO A 440 29.56 4.89 -28.62
CA PRO A 440 29.81 6.21 -29.18
C PRO A 440 31.10 6.13 -30.01
N VAL A 441 30.99 6.38 -31.31
CA VAL A 441 32.18 6.61 -32.13
C VAL A 441 32.84 7.83 -31.54
N ALA A 442 33.99 7.66 -30.87
CA ALA A 442 34.77 8.73 -30.34
C ALA A 442 35.05 9.68 -31.51
N VAL A 443 34.42 10.86 -31.53
CA VAL A 443 34.79 11.92 -32.43
C VAL A 443 36.17 12.35 -31.96
N VAL A 444 37.21 11.80 -32.62
CA VAL A 444 38.58 12.28 -32.48
C VAL A 444 38.58 13.65 -33.10
N ALA A 445 38.60 14.69 -32.25
CA ALA A 445 38.78 16.08 -32.65
C ALA A 445 40.25 16.38 -32.90
#